data_89d2530c2361e79fd298051c6b4903d5
#
_entry.id   89d2530c2361e79fd298051c6b4903d5
#
_cell.length_a   1.000
_cell.length_b   1.000
_cell.length_c   1.000
_cell.angle_alpha   90.00
_cell.angle_beta   90.00
_cell.angle_gamma   90.00
#
_symmetry.space_group_name_H-M   'P 1'
#
loop_
_entity.id
_entity.type
_entity.pdbx_description
1 polymer ?
#
loop_
_entity_poly.entity_id
_entity_poly.type
_entity_poly.pdbx_seq_one_letter_code
_entity_poly.pdbx_strand_id
1 'polypeptide(L)'
;MKVHTRLKIVLRYLLPTIIVLVGAPLLQKTIDEGQSFDDDILRCVIAVDDSKTMNYPIGYNYEMLKLYAWQTGKETDIFLGGEEYLDSLSSGAVDIVVLPSTDSLIYDKNFYASATLADSSSWIIDGKLTASHREMNIWLSHFFVTDEHKNIVERFTPAYEPFKRASTGRKYKNISPYDALISKYAEELGWKREMLAALIWQESK
;
A
#
# COMPACT_ATOMS: atom_id res chain seq x y z
N MET A 1 -57.73 8.22 34.22
CA MET A 1 -57.48 8.50 32.80
C MET A 1 -56.11 9.12 32.48
N LYS A 2 -55.40 9.78 33.38
CA LYS A 2 -54.10 10.44 33.14
C LYS A 2 -52.87 9.53 33.12
N VAL A 3 -52.90 8.34 33.74
CA VAL A 3 -51.73 7.44 33.87
C VAL A 3 -51.43 6.68 32.55
N HIS A 4 -52.48 6.25 31.84
CA HIS A 4 -52.31 5.52 30.58
C HIS A 4 -51.71 6.37 29.45
N THR A 5 -51.98 7.69 29.46
CA THR A 5 -51.43 8.61 28.45
C THR A 5 -49.95 8.88 28.68
N ARG A 6 -49.51 9.02 29.92
CA ARG A 6 -48.09 9.18 30.28
C ARG A 6 -47.28 7.92 29.99
N LEU A 7 -47.86 6.76 30.25
CA LEU A 7 -47.22 5.47 29.98
C LEU A 7 -47.00 5.25 28.47
N LYS A 8 -47.98 5.66 27.62
CA LYS A 8 -47.84 5.61 26.15
C LYS A 8 -46.76 6.54 25.60
N ILE A 9 -46.64 7.74 26.19
CA ILE A 9 -45.61 8.69 25.80
C ILE A 9 -44.21 8.19 26.19
N VAL A 10 -44.05 7.70 27.40
CA VAL A 10 -42.79 7.12 27.88
C VAL A 10 -42.38 5.93 27.01
N LEU A 11 -43.32 5.02 26.74
CA LEU A 11 -43.04 3.83 25.89
C LEU A 11 -42.67 4.24 24.45
N ARG A 12 -43.27 5.26 23.90
CA ARG A 12 -43.05 5.76 22.53
C ARG A 12 -41.65 6.36 22.33
N TYR A 13 -41.07 6.95 23.36
CA TYR A 13 -39.73 7.58 23.27
C TYR A 13 -38.63 6.71 23.91
N LEU A 14 -38.95 5.97 24.96
CA LEU A 14 -37.98 5.13 25.66
C LEU A 14 -37.62 3.86 24.89
N LEU A 15 -38.56 3.28 24.17
CA LEU A 15 -38.34 2.06 23.39
C LEU A 15 -37.38 2.27 22.21
N PRO A 16 -37.52 3.32 21.36
CA PRO A 16 -36.52 3.55 20.31
C PRO A 16 -35.16 3.99 20.85
N THR A 17 -35.10 4.74 21.96
CA THR A 17 -33.80 5.09 22.56
C THR A 17 -33.08 3.88 23.15
N ILE A 18 -33.79 2.92 23.73
CA ILE A 18 -33.20 1.66 24.20
C ILE A 18 -32.73 0.82 23.01
N ILE A 19 -33.49 0.74 21.91
CA ILE A 19 -33.09 0.01 20.71
C ILE A 19 -31.82 0.61 20.11
N VAL A 20 -31.68 1.93 20.07
CA VAL A 20 -30.46 2.60 19.59
C VAL A 20 -29.30 2.37 20.55
N LEU A 21 -29.50 2.49 21.86
CA LEU A 21 -28.45 2.35 22.87
C LEU A 21 -27.91 0.92 23.00
N VAL A 22 -28.76 -0.09 22.82
CA VAL A 22 -28.39 -1.51 22.92
C VAL A 22 -28.06 -2.10 21.54
N GLY A 23 -28.77 -1.68 20.50
CA GLY A 23 -28.60 -2.18 19.15
C GLY A 23 -27.34 -1.62 18.47
N ALA A 24 -26.97 -0.37 18.72
CA ALA A 24 -25.77 0.21 18.13
C ALA A 24 -24.47 -0.54 18.50
N PRO A 25 -24.18 -0.82 19.78
CA PRO A 25 -22.97 -1.58 20.12
C PRO A 25 -23.02 -3.04 19.66
N LEU A 26 -24.21 -3.66 19.57
CA LEU A 26 -24.35 -5.02 19.01
C LEU A 26 -24.13 -5.04 17.51
N LEU A 27 -24.62 -4.05 16.78
CA LEU A 27 -24.34 -3.85 15.35
C LEU A 27 -22.88 -3.53 15.10
N GLN A 28 -22.26 -2.73 15.95
CA GLN A 28 -20.84 -2.42 15.86
C GLN A 28 -19.97 -3.65 16.09
N LYS A 29 -20.35 -4.50 17.06
CA LYS A 29 -19.66 -5.76 17.34
C LYS A 29 -19.75 -6.75 16.17
N THR A 30 -20.90 -6.88 15.52
CA THR A 30 -21.07 -7.74 14.33
C THR A 30 -20.37 -7.20 13.08
N ILE A 31 -20.10 -5.90 13.01
CA ILE A 31 -19.33 -5.29 11.91
C ILE A 31 -17.83 -5.48 12.14
N ASP A 32 -17.37 -5.57 13.38
CA ASP A 32 -15.96 -5.74 13.74
C ASP A 32 -15.48 -7.21 13.77
N GLU A 33 -16.38 -8.19 13.65
CA GLU A 33 -16.04 -9.62 13.69
C GLU A 33 -15.46 -10.19 12.38
N GLY A 34 -14.88 -9.37 11.49
CA GLY A 34 -14.09 -9.84 10.37
C GLY A 34 -12.72 -10.34 10.83
N GLN A 35 -12.19 -11.36 10.16
CA GLN A 35 -10.81 -11.79 10.41
C GLN A 35 -9.83 -10.69 9.98
N SER A 36 -8.81 -10.47 10.80
CA SER A 36 -7.71 -9.56 10.55
C SER A 36 -6.39 -10.32 10.47
N PHE A 37 -5.33 -9.65 10.01
CA PHE A 37 -3.97 -10.19 10.10
C PHE A 37 -3.62 -10.50 11.55
N ASP A 38 -3.27 -11.75 11.82
CA ASP A 38 -3.14 -12.28 13.19
C ASP A 38 -1.75 -11.99 13.78
N ASP A 39 -0.75 -11.83 12.92
CA ASP A 39 0.64 -11.63 13.30
C ASP A 39 1.05 -10.14 13.40
N ASP A 40 2.04 -9.87 14.25
CA ASP A 40 2.72 -8.56 14.30
C ASP A 40 3.62 -8.30 13.09
N ILE A 41 3.89 -9.34 12.29
CA ILE A 41 4.70 -9.27 11.07
C ILE A 41 3.80 -9.46 9.85
N LEU A 42 3.81 -8.48 8.96
CA LEU A 42 3.10 -8.51 7.69
C LEU A 42 4.02 -9.09 6.61
N ARG A 43 3.70 -10.28 6.12
CA ARG A 43 4.46 -10.97 5.07
C ARG A 43 3.89 -10.60 3.71
N CYS A 44 4.68 -9.95 2.89
CA CYS A 44 4.24 -9.43 1.61
C CYS A 44 5.07 -10.02 0.46
N VAL A 45 4.42 -10.33 -0.64
CA VAL A 45 5.08 -10.74 -1.88
C VAL A 45 4.75 -9.71 -2.96
N ILE A 46 5.80 -9.18 -3.61
CA ILE A 46 5.63 -8.42 -4.84
C ILE A 46 5.92 -9.39 -5.99
N ALA A 47 4.87 -9.69 -6.76
CA ALA A 47 4.99 -10.60 -7.90
C ALA A 47 5.84 -9.95 -9.00
N VAL A 48 6.85 -10.70 -9.45
CA VAL A 48 7.72 -10.31 -10.56
C VAL A 48 7.47 -11.32 -11.68
N ASP A 49 6.94 -10.86 -12.79
CA ASP A 49 6.74 -11.67 -13.98
C ASP A 49 7.85 -11.37 -14.98
N ASP A 50 8.75 -12.33 -15.17
CA ASP A 50 9.87 -12.24 -16.13
C ASP A 50 9.41 -12.12 -17.60
N SER A 51 8.17 -12.54 -17.91
CA SER A 51 7.62 -12.54 -19.27
C SER A 51 7.03 -11.19 -19.69
N LYS A 52 6.64 -10.39 -18.73
CA LYS A 52 6.13 -9.04 -18.95
C LYS A 52 7.16 -8.09 -18.39
N THR A 53 7.90 -7.44 -19.28
CA THR A 53 8.75 -6.30 -18.95
C THR A 53 7.90 -5.28 -18.18
N MET A 54 7.76 -5.52 -16.90
CA MET A 54 6.96 -4.68 -16.03
C MET A 54 7.74 -3.40 -15.81
N ASN A 55 7.25 -2.31 -16.39
CA ASN A 55 7.60 -0.96 -15.95
C ASN A 55 7.10 -0.70 -14.52
N TYR A 56 7.10 -1.77 -13.70
CA TYR A 56 6.69 -1.70 -12.31
C TYR A 56 7.89 -1.24 -11.50
N PRO A 57 7.85 -0.06 -10.93
CA PRO A 57 8.84 0.29 -9.95
C PRO A 57 8.53 -0.52 -8.69
N ILE A 58 9.20 -1.68 -8.55
CA ILE A 58 9.17 -2.51 -7.34
C ILE A 58 9.27 -1.64 -6.09
N GLY A 59 10.06 -0.58 -6.16
CA GLY A 59 10.27 0.39 -5.10
C GLY A 59 9.00 1.12 -4.64
N TYR A 60 8.04 1.41 -5.52
CA TYR A 60 6.79 2.05 -5.14
C TYR A 60 6.00 1.16 -4.17
N ASN A 61 5.73 -0.08 -4.55
CA ASN A 61 5.01 -1.02 -3.69
C ASN A 61 5.79 -1.38 -2.43
N TYR A 62 7.11 -1.49 -2.51
CA TYR A 62 7.96 -1.72 -1.35
C TYR A 62 7.80 -0.59 -0.31
N GLU A 63 7.87 0.68 -0.72
CA GLU A 63 7.66 1.80 0.21
C GLU A 63 6.22 1.86 0.74
N MET A 64 5.23 1.65 -0.12
CA MET A 64 3.83 1.64 0.28
C MET A 64 3.52 0.58 1.34
N LEU A 65 4.02 -0.65 1.16
CA LEU A 65 3.85 -1.75 2.12
C LEU A 65 4.55 -1.46 3.45
N LYS A 66 5.77 -0.93 3.41
CA LYS A 66 6.49 -0.53 4.62
C LYS A 66 5.77 0.56 5.40
N LEU A 67 5.24 1.55 4.73
CA LEU A 67 4.47 2.62 5.37
C LEU A 67 3.16 2.10 5.95
N TYR A 68 2.46 1.24 5.25
CA TYR A 68 1.24 0.61 5.74
C TYR A 68 1.52 -0.19 7.02
N ALA A 69 2.52 -1.07 7.00
CA ALA A 69 2.90 -1.86 8.16
C ALA A 69 3.29 -0.95 9.34
N TRP A 70 4.16 0.03 9.10
CA TRP A 70 4.60 0.96 10.15
C TRP A 70 3.44 1.76 10.77
N GLN A 71 2.53 2.28 9.96
CA GLN A 71 1.39 3.06 10.44
C GLN A 71 0.32 2.19 11.14
N THR A 72 0.27 0.91 10.81
CA THR A 72 -0.59 -0.07 11.50
C THR A 72 0.10 -0.76 12.68
N GLY A 73 1.33 -0.37 13.02
CA GLY A 73 2.09 -0.89 14.15
C GLY A 73 2.65 -2.30 13.93
N LYS A 74 2.82 -2.71 12.67
CA LYS A 74 3.35 -4.03 12.28
C LYS A 74 4.76 -3.91 11.71
N GLU A 75 5.56 -4.96 11.90
CA GLU A 75 6.77 -5.16 11.12
C GLU A 75 6.42 -5.74 9.74
N THR A 76 7.34 -5.71 8.79
CA THR A 76 7.07 -6.24 7.46
C THR A 76 8.26 -7.00 6.89
N ASP A 77 7.96 -8.17 6.33
CA ASP A 77 8.86 -8.97 5.50
C ASP A 77 8.36 -8.92 4.05
N ILE A 78 9.16 -8.36 3.15
CA ILE A 78 8.79 -8.17 1.75
C ILE A 78 9.70 -9.02 0.87
N PHE A 79 9.08 -9.92 0.11
CA PHE A 79 9.75 -10.85 -0.80
C PHE A 79 9.39 -10.50 -2.24
N LEU A 80 10.33 -10.80 -3.15
CA LEU A 80 10.05 -10.85 -4.58
C LEU A 80 9.72 -12.30 -4.92
N GLY A 81 8.58 -12.57 -5.53
CA GLY A 81 8.12 -13.93 -5.78
C GLY A 81 7.59 -14.15 -7.18
N GLY A 82 7.67 -15.41 -7.64
CA GLY A 82 7.04 -15.90 -8.85
C GLY A 82 5.64 -16.44 -8.61
N GLU A 83 5.17 -17.39 -9.43
CA GLU A 83 3.79 -17.88 -9.45
C GLU A 83 3.33 -18.67 -8.19
N GLU A 84 4.25 -19.10 -7.32
CA GLU A 84 3.95 -19.93 -6.14
C GLU A 84 3.25 -19.14 -4.98
N TYR A 85 3.07 -17.84 -5.15
CA TYR A 85 2.53 -16.97 -4.09
C TYR A 85 1.06 -17.23 -3.75
N LEU A 86 0.27 -17.83 -4.67
CA LEU A 86 -1.16 -18.07 -4.44
C LEU A 86 -1.43 -19.12 -3.38
N ASP A 87 -0.67 -20.22 -3.43
CA ASP A 87 -0.78 -21.27 -2.41
C ASP A 87 -0.34 -20.72 -1.05
N SER A 88 0.68 -19.87 -1.06
CA SER A 88 1.17 -19.19 0.14
C SER A 88 0.14 -18.22 0.72
N LEU A 89 -0.60 -17.48 -0.11
CA LEU A 89 -1.68 -16.59 0.31
C LEU A 89 -2.85 -17.37 0.90
N SER A 90 -3.27 -18.43 0.22
CA SER A 90 -4.39 -19.30 0.66
C SER A 90 -4.09 -20.06 1.94
N SER A 91 -2.82 -20.41 2.20
CA SER A 91 -2.36 -21.09 3.42
C SER A 91 -2.09 -20.14 4.59
N GLY A 92 -2.09 -18.82 4.34
CA GLY A 92 -1.72 -17.81 5.34
C GLY A 92 -0.21 -17.70 5.60
N ALA A 93 0.62 -18.28 4.73
CA ALA A 93 2.07 -18.09 4.81
C ALA A 93 2.51 -16.69 4.32
N VAL A 94 1.66 -16.05 3.51
CA VAL A 94 1.78 -14.69 3.03
C VAL A 94 0.47 -13.94 3.29
N ASP A 95 0.56 -12.70 3.70
CA ASP A 95 -0.58 -11.87 4.06
C ASP A 95 -1.06 -10.99 2.90
N ILE A 96 -0.12 -10.43 2.13
CA ILE A 96 -0.41 -9.55 0.98
C ILE A 96 0.42 -9.99 -0.23
N VAL A 97 -0.25 -10.09 -1.38
CA VAL A 97 0.40 -10.26 -2.68
C VAL A 97 0.10 -9.04 -3.55
N VAL A 98 1.14 -8.46 -4.14
CA VAL A 98 1.00 -7.33 -5.05
C VAL A 98 0.98 -7.85 -6.48
N LEU A 99 -0.10 -7.59 -7.20
CA LEU A 99 -0.31 -7.99 -8.60
C LEU A 99 -0.68 -6.80 -9.48
N PRO A 100 -0.45 -6.89 -10.81
CA PRO A 100 -1.03 -5.95 -11.75
C PRO A 100 -2.56 -5.92 -11.64
N SER A 101 -3.18 -4.74 -11.68
CA SER A 101 -4.65 -4.60 -11.62
C SER A 101 -5.37 -5.25 -12.83
N THR A 102 -4.61 -5.67 -13.85
CA THR A 102 -5.12 -6.42 -15.00
C THR A 102 -5.11 -7.92 -14.81
N ASP A 103 -4.56 -8.40 -13.69
CA ASP A 103 -4.49 -9.83 -13.40
C ASP A 103 -5.89 -10.38 -13.12
N SER A 104 -6.18 -11.58 -13.64
CA SER A 104 -7.48 -12.25 -13.49
C SER A 104 -7.81 -12.63 -12.05
N LEU A 105 -6.79 -12.82 -11.21
CA LEU A 105 -6.92 -13.16 -9.79
C LEU A 105 -7.58 -12.07 -8.96
N ILE A 106 -7.54 -10.83 -9.42
CA ILE A 106 -8.25 -9.70 -8.79
C ILE A 106 -9.77 -9.93 -8.75
N TYR A 107 -10.28 -10.73 -9.67
CA TYR A 107 -11.70 -11.07 -9.78
C TYR A 107 -12.05 -12.44 -9.17
N ASP A 108 -11.06 -13.15 -8.61
CA ASP A 108 -11.32 -14.42 -7.94
C ASP A 108 -12.07 -14.18 -6.62
N LYS A 109 -13.16 -14.94 -6.43
CA LYS A 109 -14.04 -14.82 -5.25
C LYS A 109 -13.38 -15.26 -3.93
N ASN A 110 -12.25 -15.98 -4.01
CA ASN A 110 -11.51 -16.44 -2.86
C ASN A 110 -10.58 -15.36 -2.28
N PHE A 111 -10.40 -14.25 -2.99
CA PHE A 111 -9.49 -13.19 -2.61
C PHE A 111 -10.18 -11.82 -2.60
N TYR A 112 -9.64 -10.91 -1.83
CA TYR A 112 -10.01 -9.50 -1.87
C TYR A 112 -8.87 -8.68 -2.46
N ALA A 113 -9.24 -7.81 -3.40
CA ALA A 113 -8.31 -6.86 -3.99
C ALA A 113 -8.48 -5.48 -3.35
N SER A 114 -7.40 -4.76 -3.15
CA SER A 114 -7.41 -3.36 -2.77
C SER A 114 -7.92 -2.48 -3.93
N ALA A 115 -8.16 -1.20 -3.64
CA ALA A 115 -8.22 -0.17 -4.67
C ALA A 115 -6.93 -0.20 -5.50
N THR A 116 -7.05 0.13 -6.80
CA THR A 116 -5.90 0.22 -7.71
C THR A 116 -4.95 1.32 -7.26
N LEU A 117 -3.67 1.01 -7.17
CA LEU A 117 -2.61 1.93 -6.80
C LEU A 117 -2.15 2.76 -8.01
N ALA A 118 -1.32 3.77 -7.78
CA ALA A 118 -0.86 4.70 -8.80
C ALA A 118 -0.02 4.06 -9.91
N ASP A 119 0.63 2.94 -9.64
CA ASP A 119 1.41 2.15 -10.59
C ASP A 119 0.58 1.09 -11.31
N SER A 120 -0.74 1.13 -11.18
CA SER A 120 -1.68 0.16 -11.73
C SER A 120 -1.55 -1.24 -11.13
N SER A 121 -1.06 -1.36 -9.91
CA SER A 121 -1.12 -2.58 -9.11
C SER A 121 -2.31 -2.61 -8.17
N SER A 122 -2.57 -3.77 -7.59
CA SER A 122 -3.50 -3.97 -6.49
C SER A 122 -2.90 -4.95 -5.49
N TRP A 123 -3.22 -4.78 -4.23
CA TRP A 123 -2.85 -5.68 -3.15
C TRP A 123 -3.94 -6.71 -2.97
N ILE A 124 -3.57 -7.98 -3.00
CA ILE A 124 -4.48 -9.10 -2.87
C ILE A 124 -4.27 -9.75 -1.51
N ILE A 125 -5.35 -10.06 -0.83
CA ILE A 125 -5.37 -10.77 0.45
C ILE A 125 -6.38 -11.91 0.43
N ASP A 126 -6.24 -12.86 1.35
CA ASP A 126 -7.23 -13.95 1.50
C ASP A 126 -8.64 -13.39 1.75
N GLY A 127 -9.64 -13.95 1.09
CA GLY A 127 -11.04 -13.52 1.19
C GLY A 127 -11.67 -13.75 2.58
N LYS A 128 -10.99 -14.45 3.49
CA LYS A 128 -11.41 -14.56 4.89
C LYS A 128 -11.09 -13.29 5.69
N LEU A 129 -10.08 -12.52 5.28
CA LEU A 129 -9.56 -11.35 5.99
C LEU A 129 -10.39 -10.08 5.73
N THR A 130 -11.69 -10.14 6.00
CA THR A 130 -12.62 -9.04 5.72
C THR A 130 -12.34 -7.76 6.49
N ALA A 131 -11.88 -7.87 7.73
CA ALA A 131 -11.51 -6.70 8.55
C ALA A 131 -10.24 -6.03 7.99
N SER A 132 -9.20 -6.82 7.71
CA SER A 132 -7.96 -6.29 7.12
C SER A 132 -8.18 -5.67 5.75
N HIS A 133 -9.06 -6.26 4.91
CA HIS A 133 -9.42 -5.66 3.63
C HIS A 133 -10.04 -4.28 3.80
N ARG A 134 -10.97 -4.13 4.74
CA ARG A 134 -11.60 -2.84 5.03
C ARG A 134 -10.59 -1.83 5.56
N GLU A 135 -9.78 -2.20 6.54
CA GLU A 135 -8.75 -1.34 7.12
C GLU A 135 -7.74 -0.88 6.08
N MET A 136 -7.24 -1.81 5.26
CA MET A 136 -6.32 -1.54 4.17
C MET A 136 -6.89 -0.51 3.17
N ASN A 137 -8.15 -0.68 2.73
CA ASN A 137 -8.78 0.25 1.80
C ASN A 137 -9.07 1.61 2.44
N ILE A 138 -9.43 1.66 3.72
CA ILE A 138 -9.57 2.91 4.47
C ILE A 138 -8.22 3.63 4.52
N TRP A 139 -7.15 2.92 4.89
CA TRP A 139 -5.81 3.47 4.93
C TRP A 139 -5.39 4.02 3.57
N LEU A 140 -5.52 3.23 2.50
CA LEU A 140 -5.20 3.64 1.13
C LEU A 140 -5.98 4.91 0.73
N SER A 141 -7.29 4.98 1.02
CA SER A 141 -8.12 6.12 0.66
C SER A 141 -7.67 7.41 1.35
N HIS A 142 -7.24 7.33 2.60
CA HIS A 142 -6.68 8.46 3.34
C HIS A 142 -5.26 8.81 2.86
N PHE A 143 -4.45 7.80 2.59
CA PHE A 143 -3.06 8.00 2.19
C PHE A 143 -2.94 8.60 0.79
N PHE A 144 -3.77 8.20 -0.16
CA PHE A 144 -3.75 8.69 -1.54
C PHE A 144 -3.90 10.21 -1.70
N VAL A 145 -4.50 10.87 -0.74
CA VAL A 145 -4.69 12.34 -0.77
C VAL A 145 -3.57 13.10 -0.08
N THR A 146 -2.56 12.42 0.50
CA THR A 146 -1.45 13.06 1.21
C THR A 146 -0.35 13.53 0.26
N ASP A 147 0.41 14.55 0.68
CA ASP A 147 1.60 14.99 -0.03
C ASP A 147 2.72 13.93 0.02
N GLU A 148 2.75 13.10 1.05
CA GLU A 148 3.69 12.00 1.18
C GLU A 148 3.48 10.97 0.07
N HIS A 149 2.23 10.54 -0.18
CA HIS A 149 1.91 9.66 -1.31
C HIS A 149 2.31 10.29 -2.65
N LYS A 150 2.03 11.57 -2.84
CA LYS A 150 2.39 12.29 -4.07
C LYS A 150 3.90 12.29 -4.31
N ASN A 151 4.68 12.52 -3.25
CA ASN A 151 6.15 12.46 -3.31
C ASN A 151 6.65 11.04 -3.66
N ILE A 152 6.00 9.99 -3.13
CA ILE A 152 6.33 8.61 -3.47
C ILE A 152 6.00 8.33 -4.93
N VAL A 153 4.80 8.69 -5.40
CA VAL A 153 4.41 8.54 -6.81
C VAL A 153 5.38 9.26 -7.74
N GLU A 154 5.72 10.52 -7.45
CA GLU A 154 6.67 11.29 -8.27
C GLU A 154 8.06 10.64 -8.32
N ARG A 155 8.49 10.00 -7.24
CA ARG A 155 9.80 9.33 -7.14
C ARG A 155 9.85 8.06 -7.99
N PHE A 156 8.77 7.32 -8.04
CA PHE A 156 8.71 6.01 -8.68
C PHE A 156 7.98 5.99 -10.04
N THR A 157 7.42 7.09 -10.50
CA THR A 157 6.86 7.16 -11.86
C THR A 157 7.97 7.22 -12.91
N PRO A 158 7.78 6.61 -14.10
CA PRO A 158 8.73 6.67 -15.20
C PRO A 158 9.08 8.11 -15.64
N ALA A 159 8.24 9.09 -15.30
CA ALA A 159 8.53 10.52 -15.50
C ALA A 159 9.60 11.05 -14.53
N TYR A 160 9.88 10.34 -13.43
CA TYR A 160 10.99 10.67 -12.55
C TYR A 160 12.29 10.14 -13.13
N GLU A 161 12.79 10.84 -14.11
CA GLU A 161 14.15 10.66 -14.60
C GLU A 161 15.01 11.80 -14.03
N PRO A 162 15.64 11.61 -12.87
CA PRO A 162 16.45 12.64 -12.23
C PRO A 162 17.58 13.13 -13.16
N PHE A 163 17.97 12.30 -14.11
CA PHE A 163 19.00 12.60 -15.09
C PHE A 163 18.45 13.23 -16.39
N LYS A 164 17.21 12.96 -16.81
CA LYS A 164 16.60 13.63 -17.98
C LYS A 164 16.36 15.13 -17.74
N ARG A 165 16.01 15.53 -16.53
CA ARG A 165 15.89 16.96 -16.18
C ARG A 165 17.22 17.71 -16.28
N ALA A 166 18.35 17.03 -16.12
CA ALA A 166 19.68 17.59 -16.29
C ALA A 166 20.07 17.77 -17.76
N SER A 167 19.47 17.00 -18.70
CA SER A 167 19.83 17.01 -20.13
C SER A 167 19.07 18.02 -20.99
N THR A 168 18.04 18.69 -20.48
CA THR A 168 17.27 19.69 -21.23
C THR A 168 17.99 21.04 -21.28
N GLY A 169 19.03 21.15 -22.11
CA GLY A 169 19.43 22.36 -22.81
C GLY A 169 20.00 23.54 -22.03
N ARG A 170 20.12 23.51 -20.72
CA ARG A 170 20.86 24.51 -19.95
C ARG A 170 22.25 24.00 -19.60
N LYS A 171 23.28 24.81 -19.72
CA LYS A 171 24.64 24.55 -19.22
C LYS A 171 24.60 24.34 -17.72
N TYR A 172 24.17 23.14 -17.27
CA TYR A 172 24.21 22.80 -15.87
C TYR A 172 25.64 22.40 -15.50
N LYS A 173 26.14 23.06 -14.48
CA LYS A 173 27.40 22.72 -13.80
C LYS A 173 27.27 21.36 -13.10
N ASN A 174 26.05 20.86 -12.93
CA ASN A 174 25.69 19.63 -12.23
C ASN A 174 25.08 18.62 -13.20
N ILE A 175 25.54 17.37 -13.13
CA ILE A 175 25.07 16.23 -13.95
C ILE A 175 23.76 15.69 -13.35
N SER A 176 23.60 15.78 -12.02
CA SER A 176 22.51 15.18 -11.26
C SER A 176 22.19 16.05 -10.04
N PRO A 177 20.98 15.98 -9.47
CA PRO A 177 20.66 16.55 -8.17
C PRO A 177 21.53 16.01 -7.04
N TYR A 178 22.15 14.85 -7.25
CA TYR A 178 23.01 14.16 -6.28
C TYR A 178 24.50 14.42 -6.48
N ASP A 179 24.88 15.39 -7.28
CA ASP A 179 26.28 15.67 -7.63
C ASP A 179 27.22 15.85 -6.43
N ALA A 180 26.71 16.46 -5.36
CA ALA A 180 27.49 16.62 -4.14
C ALA A 180 27.85 15.28 -3.48
N LEU A 181 26.88 14.36 -3.45
CA LEU A 181 27.07 13.01 -2.93
C LEU A 181 27.96 12.18 -3.86
N ILE A 182 27.71 12.25 -5.16
CA ILE A 182 28.50 11.57 -6.19
C ILE A 182 29.97 12.03 -6.11
N SER A 183 30.21 13.33 -5.95
CA SER A 183 31.58 13.88 -5.82
C SER A 183 32.28 13.38 -4.57
N LYS A 184 31.57 13.38 -3.42
CA LYS A 184 32.11 12.90 -2.15
C LYS A 184 32.52 11.43 -2.23
N TYR A 185 31.61 10.55 -2.69
CA TYR A 185 31.91 9.11 -2.77
C TYR A 185 32.89 8.76 -3.89
N ALA A 186 32.91 9.50 -5.00
CA ALA A 186 33.92 9.33 -6.04
C ALA A 186 35.32 9.62 -5.50
N GLU A 187 35.47 10.68 -4.68
CA GLU A 187 36.74 11.01 -4.02
C GLU A 187 37.17 9.93 -3.04
N GLU A 188 36.25 9.41 -2.22
CA GLU A 188 36.52 8.31 -1.27
C GLU A 188 36.95 7.02 -2.01
N LEU A 189 36.41 6.75 -3.20
CA LEU A 189 36.75 5.59 -4.02
C LEU A 189 37.99 5.81 -4.92
N GLY A 190 38.53 7.03 -4.98
CA GLY A 190 39.59 7.40 -5.92
C GLY A 190 39.12 7.41 -7.39
N TRP A 191 37.84 7.57 -7.65
CA TRP A 191 37.23 7.55 -8.98
C TRP A 191 36.98 8.97 -9.51
N LYS A 192 36.90 9.09 -10.85
CA LYS A 192 36.36 10.32 -11.42
C LYS A 192 34.86 10.39 -11.17
N ARG A 193 34.36 11.59 -10.81
CA ARG A 193 32.94 11.86 -10.58
C ARG A 193 32.07 11.37 -11.73
N GLU A 194 32.49 11.62 -12.96
CA GLU A 194 31.79 11.24 -14.17
C GLU A 194 31.65 9.73 -14.33
N MET A 195 32.63 8.95 -13.88
CA MET A 195 32.59 7.49 -13.91
C MET A 195 31.55 6.95 -12.91
N LEU A 196 31.55 7.46 -11.69
CA LEU A 196 30.55 7.07 -10.70
C LEU A 196 29.13 7.47 -11.13
N ALA A 197 28.98 8.69 -11.69
CA ALA A 197 27.71 9.14 -12.24
C ALA A 197 27.22 8.26 -13.39
N ALA A 198 28.10 7.83 -14.29
CA ALA A 198 27.75 6.95 -15.39
C ALA A 198 27.34 5.54 -14.93
N LEU A 199 28.01 5.00 -13.90
CA LEU A 199 27.64 3.74 -13.30
C LEU A 199 26.27 3.81 -12.65
N ILE A 200 26.02 4.83 -11.84
CA ILE A 200 24.72 5.06 -11.21
C ILE A 200 23.61 5.20 -12.28
N TRP A 201 23.90 5.91 -13.36
CA TRP A 201 22.98 6.03 -14.49
C TRP A 201 22.65 4.67 -15.14
N GLN A 202 23.64 3.82 -15.30
CA GLN A 202 23.45 2.52 -15.92
C GLN A 202 22.61 1.59 -15.04
N GLU A 203 22.84 1.61 -13.72
CA GLU A 203 22.16 0.77 -12.75
C GLU A 203 20.76 1.30 -12.38
N SER A 204 20.42 2.54 -12.74
CA SER A 204 19.13 3.16 -12.46
C SER A 204 18.10 3.04 -13.60
N LYS A 205 18.42 2.27 -14.64
CA LYS A 205 17.53 1.98 -15.77
C LYS A 205 16.73 0.71 -15.50
#